data_b561a70d9f9a81d772faaf6159e41b32
#
_entry.id   b561a70d9f9a81d772faaf6159e41b32
#
_cell.length_a   1.000
_cell.length_b   1.000
_cell.length_c   1.000
_cell.angle_alpha   90.00
_cell.angle_beta   90.00
_cell.angle_gamma   90.00
#
_symmetry.space_group_name_H-M   'P 1'
#
loop_
_entity.id
_entity.type
_entity.pdbx_description
1 polymer ?
#
loop_
_entity_poly.entity_id
_entity_poly.type
_entity_poly.pdbx_seq_one_letter_code
_entity_poly.pdbx_strand_id
1 'polypeptide(L)'
;MNDLVFWVEGEYRTPEEVIEVPSTTVTTEKINSWILACEDLGSTNDYDFNDIVLEVVRVDEIDQEYKEDVPVGAPVYKGSKLKARCLAAGGTLPAYIHYDGELIGESHEMLGGDTNQMINTMSFKGASEWKELSSSVGYDWTLTGNVGKFKIVVQQKTGETGMENIMITAPEKTGIAPQMIILPGDWQWPVERINIEEAYPEFGKWSGNASFIGWNDTMVKTKVVTH
;
A
#
# COMPACT_ATOMS: atom_id res chain seq x y z
N MET A 1 -17.01 -78.11 42.60
CA MET A 1 -16.87 -76.89 41.78
C MET A 1 -15.58 -76.22 42.21
N ASN A 2 -14.57 -76.20 41.37
CA ASN A 2 -13.31 -75.56 41.69
C ASN A 2 -13.37 -74.16 41.08
N ASP A 3 -13.35 -73.15 41.90
CA ASP A 3 -13.26 -71.75 41.47
C ASP A 3 -11.81 -71.52 41.01
N LEU A 4 -11.68 -71.25 39.72
CA LEU A 4 -10.43 -70.79 39.11
C LEU A 4 -10.28 -69.29 39.37
N VAL A 5 -9.36 -68.92 40.27
CA VAL A 5 -8.96 -67.57 40.50
C VAL A 5 -7.82 -67.19 39.55
N PHE A 6 -8.08 -66.32 38.60
CA PHE A 6 -7.04 -65.77 37.74
C PHE A 6 -6.43 -64.53 38.43
N TRP A 7 -5.12 -64.61 38.69
CA TRP A 7 -4.33 -63.44 39.08
C TRP A 7 -3.80 -62.79 37.77
N VAL A 8 -4.20 -61.56 37.53
CA VAL A 8 -3.57 -60.74 36.47
C VAL A 8 -2.52 -59.89 37.16
N GLU A 9 -1.24 -60.26 37.00
CA GLU A 9 -0.14 -59.35 37.30
C GLU A 9 -0.07 -58.30 36.18
N GLY A 10 -0.71 -57.16 36.39
CA GLY A 10 -0.55 -55.96 35.58
C GLY A 10 0.27 -54.98 36.40
N GLU A 11 1.36 -54.47 35.89
CA GLU A 11 1.96 -53.24 36.41
C GLU A 11 0.92 -52.12 36.27
N TYR A 12 0.44 -51.62 37.41
CA TYR A 12 -0.34 -50.40 37.43
C TYR A 12 0.64 -49.28 37.07
N ARG A 13 0.65 -48.84 35.80
CA ARG A 13 1.22 -47.54 35.44
C ARG A 13 0.21 -46.51 35.88
N THR A 14 0.58 -45.72 36.88
CA THR A 14 -0.10 -44.46 37.13
C THR A 14 -0.15 -43.69 35.78
N PRO A 15 -1.30 -43.11 35.39
CA PRO A 15 -1.34 -42.24 34.22
C PRO A 15 -0.19 -41.23 34.36
N GLU A 16 0.68 -41.15 33.36
CA GLU A 16 1.67 -40.07 33.31
C GLU A 16 0.87 -38.76 33.44
N GLU A 17 1.26 -38.00 34.44
CA GLU A 17 0.67 -36.65 34.62
C GLU A 17 0.95 -35.91 33.32
N VAL A 18 -0.08 -35.63 32.56
CA VAL A 18 0.04 -34.86 31.32
C VAL A 18 0.41 -33.44 31.75
N ILE A 19 1.70 -33.15 31.72
CA ILE A 19 2.19 -31.80 31.95
C ILE A 19 1.67 -30.99 30.77
N GLU A 20 0.63 -30.20 30.99
CA GLU A 20 0.17 -29.23 29.99
C GLU A 20 1.28 -28.19 29.81
N VAL A 21 1.95 -28.26 28.68
CA VAL A 21 2.91 -27.21 28.27
C VAL A 21 2.10 -25.98 27.94
N PRO A 22 2.33 -24.86 28.62
CA PRO A 22 1.60 -23.62 28.36
C PRO A 22 1.85 -23.16 26.92
N SER A 23 0.78 -22.72 26.25
CA SER A 23 0.87 -22.10 24.94
C SER A 23 1.02 -20.59 25.08
N THR A 24 1.72 -19.99 24.12
CA THR A 24 1.87 -18.52 23.99
C THR A 24 1.28 -18.10 22.66
N THR A 25 0.47 -17.06 22.64
CA THR A 25 -0.03 -16.45 21.39
C THR A 25 0.86 -15.27 21.03
N VAL A 26 1.37 -15.27 19.80
CA VAL A 26 2.15 -14.17 19.24
C VAL A 26 1.33 -13.52 18.14
N THR A 27 1.07 -12.21 18.28
CA THR A 27 0.46 -11.41 17.24
C THR A 27 1.54 -10.85 16.32
N THR A 28 1.38 -11.07 15.02
CA THR A 28 2.25 -10.55 13.98
C THR A 28 1.45 -9.68 12.99
N GLU A 29 2.14 -8.74 12.33
CA GLU A 29 1.55 -7.92 11.29
C GLU A 29 2.06 -8.38 9.92
N LYS A 30 1.13 -8.57 8.97
CA LYS A 30 1.45 -8.76 7.56
C LYS A 30 1.06 -7.51 6.79
N ILE A 31 2.05 -6.91 6.12
CA ILE A 31 1.86 -5.68 5.36
C ILE A 31 1.69 -6.03 3.88
N ASN A 32 0.62 -5.48 3.28
CA ASN A 32 0.39 -5.47 1.84
C ASN A 32 0.47 -4.00 1.40
N SER A 33 1.39 -3.67 0.50
CA SER A 33 1.69 -2.30 0.10
C SER A 33 1.45 -2.07 -1.38
N TRP A 34 0.94 -0.88 -1.71
CA TRP A 34 0.74 -0.36 -3.06
C TRP A 34 1.20 1.10 -3.14
N ILE A 35 1.61 1.50 -4.33
CA ILE A 35 1.83 2.90 -4.67
C ILE A 35 0.67 3.40 -5.51
N LEU A 36 0.15 4.58 -5.16
CA LEU A 36 -0.75 5.38 -5.97
C LEU A 36 0.02 6.60 -6.46
N ALA A 37 0.30 6.66 -7.75
CA ALA A 37 1.08 7.71 -8.36
C ALA A 37 0.22 8.53 -9.33
N CYS A 38 0.31 9.85 -9.25
CA CYS A 38 -0.58 10.76 -9.97
C CYS A 38 0.17 11.92 -10.62
N GLU A 39 -0.40 12.38 -11.74
CA GLU A 39 -0.14 13.67 -12.37
C GLU A 39 -1.10 14.71 -11.79
N ASP A 40 -0.67 15.96 -11.60
CA ASP A 40 -1.49 17.02 -11.01
C ASP A 40 -2.38 17.75 -12.03
N LEU A 41 -1.94 17.84 -13.29
CA LEU A 41 -2.65 18.50 -14.37
C LEU A 41 -2.98 17.50 -15.50
N GLY A 42 -4.21 17.49 -15.97
CA GLY A 42 -4.66 16.61 -17.05
C GLY A 42 -4.00 16.86 -18.42
N SER A 43 -2.99 17.70 -18.50
CA SER A 43 -2.26 18.09 -19.70
C SER A 43 -0.77 18.28 -19.45
N THR A 44 -0.19 17.58 -18.51
CA THR A 44 1.25 17.60 -18.30
C THR A 44 1.97 16.96 -19.48
N ASN A 45 3.12 17.51 -19.84
CA ASN A 45 3.89 17.04 -20.98
C ASN A 45 4.99 16.05 -20.62
N ASP A 46 5.21 15.80 -19.34
CA ASP A 46 6.31 14.97 -18.85
C ASP A 46 5.90 13.56 -18.45
N TYR A 47 4.68 13.33 -17.95
CA TYR A 47 4.17 12.01 -17.56
C TYR A 47 5.16 11.25 -16.69
N ASP A 48 5.64 11.89 -15.63
CA ASP A 48 6.60 11.27 -14.71
C ASP A 48 5.95 10.68 -13.46
N PHE A 49 4.64 10.92 -13.25
CA PHE A 49 3.83 10.37 -12.16
C PHE A 49 4.42 10.59 -10.78
N ASN A 50 5.14 11.69 -10.59
CA ASN A 50 5.75 12.05 -9.32
C ASN A 50 5.11 13.27 -8.65
N ASP A 51 4.08 13.87 -9.26
CA ASP A 51 3.39 15.04 -8.72
C ASP A 51 2.71 14.73 -7.38
N ILE A 52 2.11 13.55 -7.25
CA ILE A 52 1.63 13.03 -5.98
C ILE A 52 1.89 11.53 -5.94
N VAL A 53 2.73 11.09 -5.01
CA VAL A 53 3.01 9.67 -4.79
C VAL A 53 2.62 9.29 -3.37
N LEU A 54 1.68 8.35 -3.25
CA LEU A 54 1.21 7.82 -1.98
C LEU A 54 1.58 6.35 -1.86
N GLU A 55 2.05 5.96 -0.68
CA GLU A 55 2.05 4.57 -0.27
C GLU A 55 0.78 4.28 0.53
N VAL A 56 0.08 3.24 0.11
CA VAL A 56 -1.14 2.75 0.76
C VAL A 56 -0.87 1.34 1.24
N VAL A 57 -1.08 1.08 2.53
CA VAL A 57 -0.85 -0.24 3.12
C VAL A 57 -2.09 -0.77 3.80
N ARG A 58 -2.35 -2.06 3.59
CA ARG A 58 -3.22 -2.85 4.46
C ARG A 58 -2.35 -3.63 5.42
N VAL A 59 -2.59 -3.45 6.71
CA VAL A 59 -1.89 -4.13 7.79
C VAL A 59 -2.82 -5.18 8.37
N ASP A 60 -2.53 -6.45 8.13
CA ASP A 60 -3.28 -7.60 8.63
C ASP A 60 -2.70 -8.04 9.96
N GLU A 61 -3.50 -8.09 11.03
CA GLU A 61 -3.12 -8.64 12.32
C GLU A 61 -3.42 -10.15 12.35
N ILE A 62 -2.41 -10.96 12.70
CA ILE A 62 -2.48 -12.42 12.65
C ILE A 62 -1.94 -12.97 13.96
N ASP A 63 -2.74 -13.78 14.66
CA ASP A 63 -2.34 -14.51 15.85
C ASP A 63 -1.84 -15.91 15.46
N GLN A 64 -0.69 -16.32 16.00
CA GLN A 64 -0.16 -17.66 15.93
C GLN A 64 0.09 -18.20 17.33
N GLU A 65 -0.47 -19.37 17.64
CA GLU A 65 -0.20 -20.07 18.88
C GLU A 65 1.11 -20.88 18.76
N TYR A 66 1.90 -20.88 19.83
CA TYR A 66 3.15 -21.61 19.95
C TYR A 66 3.17 -22.46 21.23
N LYS A 67 3.73 -23.66 21.14
CA LYS A 67 4.14 -24.50 22.29
C LYS A 67 5.61 -24.83 22.13
N GLU A 68 6.42 -24.52 23.14
CA GLU A 68 7.88 -24.73 23.09
C GLU A 68 8.52 -24.15 21.81
N ASP A 69 8.13 -22.91 21.43
CA ASP A 69 8.57 -22.20 20.22
C ASP A 69 8.18 -22.89 18.89
N VAL A 70 7.32 -23.90 18.93
CA VAL A 70 6.79 -24.56 17.73
C VAL A 70 5.37 -24.03 17.45
N PRO A 71 5.07 -23.57 16.21
CA PRO A 71 3.72 -23.11 15.87
C PRO A 71 2.73 -24.27 15.94
N VAL A 72 1.57 -24.03 16.59
CA VAL A 72 0.50 -25.00 16.76
C VAL A 72 -0.77 -24.49 16.09
N GLY A 73 -1.36 -25.32 15.25
CA GLY A 73 -2.57 -24.96 14.52
C GLY A 73 -2.31 -23.98 13.36
N ALA A 74 -3.39 -23.52 12.74
CA ALA A 74 -3.33 -22.50 11.69
C ALA A 74 -3.31 -21.09 12.29
N PRO A 75 -2.62 -20.12 11.66
CA PRO A 75 -2.70 -18.72 12.04
C PRO A 75 -4.16 -18.22 12.01
N VAL A 76 -4.53 -17.38 12.96
CA VAL A 76 -5.87 -16.80 13.10
C VAL A 76 -5.83 -15.34 12.72
N TYR A 77 -6.51 -14.98 11.64
CA TYR A 77 -6.69 -13.59 11.24
C TYR A 77 -7.58 -12.85 12.24
N LYS A 78 -7.14 -11.65 12.68
CA LYS A 78 -7.82 -10.82 13.69
C LYS A 78 -8.52 -9.61 13.07
N GLY A 79 -7.97 -9.05 12.02
CA GLY A 79 -8.50 -7.88 11.35
C GLY A 79 -7.44 -7.20 10.48
N SER A 80 -7.87 -6.22 9.70
CA SER A 80 -6.97 -5.39 8.89
C SER A 80 -7.27 -3.92 9.09
N LYS A 81 -6.22 -3.11 9.11
CA LYS A 81 -6.26 -1.65 9.10
C LYS A 81 -5.73 -1.13 7.77
N LEU A 82 -6.20 0.04 7.37
CA LEU A 82 -5.73 0.72 6.18
C LEU A 82 -5.03 2.01 6.57
N LYS A 83 -3.82 2.21 6.03
CA LYS A 83 -3.03 3.43 6.25
C LYS A 83 -2.48 3.95 4.92
N ALA A 84 -2.22 5.25 4.85
CA ALA A 84 -1.48 5.86 3.75
C ALA A 84 -0.48 6.89 4.27
N ARG A 85 0.56 7.14 3.45
CA ARG A 85 1.51 8.23 3.64
C ARG A 85 1.92 8.81 2.29
N CYS A 86 2.33 10.07 2.29
CA CYS A 86 2.87 10.72 1.11
C CYS A 86 4.36 10.41 0.98
N LEU A 87 4.79 10.06 -0.23
CA LEU A 87 6.18 9.77 -0.57
C LEU A 87 6.81 10.88 -1.39
N ALA A 88 6.06 11.48 -2.33
CA ALA A 88 6.53 12.60 -3.14
C ALA A 88 5.41 13.60 -3.44
N ALA A 89 5.80 14.86 -3.66
CA ALA A 89 4.96 15.96 -4.12
C ALA A 89 5.78 16.76 -5.13
N GLY A 90 5.65 16.42 -6.43
CA GLY A 90 6.39 17.01 -7.54
C GLY A 90 5.68 18.20 -8.16
N GLY A 91 4.36 18.22 -8.14
CA GLY A 91 3.58 19.36 -8.56
C GLY A 91 3.90 20.61 -7.73
N THR A 92 3.61 21.79 -8.28
CA THR A 92 3.79 23.08 -7.58
C THR A 92 2.46 23.71 -7.19
N LEU A 93 1.38 22.94 -7.23
CA LEU A 93 0.02 23.36 -6.86
C LEU A 93 -0.43 22.62 -5.61
N PRO A 94 -1.28 23.25 -4.77
CA PRO A 94 -1.85 22.55 -3.62
C PRO A 94 -2.64 21.32 -4.08
N ALA A 95 -2.30 20.14 -3.56
CA ALA A 95 -2.95 18.87 -3.89
C ALA A 95 -3.54 18.22 -2.64
N TYR A 96 -4.86 18.29 -2.51
CA TYR A 96 -5.61 17.76 -1.37
C TYR A 96 -6.04 16.32 -1.63
N ILE A 97 -5.59 15.43 -0.79
CA ILE A 97 -5.80 13.99 -0.89
C ILE A 97 -7.02 13.61 -0.05
N HIS A 98 -7.98 12.93 -0.67
CA HIS A 98 -9.18 12.43 0.00
C HIS A 98 -9.28 10.91 -0.14
N TYR A 99 -9.79 10.27 0.89
CA TYR A 99 -10.18 8.86 0.89
C TYR A 99 -11.61 8.73 1.42
N ASP A 100 -12.49 8.08 0.65
CA ASP A 100 -13.92 7.83 0.97
C ASP A 100 -14.68 9.12 1.39
N GLY A 101 -14.30 10.26 0.79
CA GLY A 101 -14.85 11.59 1.05
C GLY A 101 -14.15 12.40 2.14
N GLU A 102 -13.33 11.78 2.97
CA GLU A 102 -12.60 12.45 4.06
C GLU A 102 -11.24 12.98 3.59
N LEU A 103 -10.87 14.19 4.01
CA LEU A 103 -9.58 14.78 3.73
C LEU A 103 -8.48 14.08 4.54
N ILE A 104 -7.47 13.55 3.86
CA ILE A 104 -6.27 12.95 4.47
C ILE A 104 -5.23 14.04 4.78
N GLY A 105 -4.98 14.94 3.83
CA GLY A 105 -4.03 16.04 3.94
C GLY A 105 -3.72 16.68 2.59
N GLU A 106 -2.90 17.71 2.61
CA GLU A 106 -2.28 18.33 1.44
C GLU A 106 -0.88 17.71 1.26
N SER A 107 -0.51 17.35 0.03
CA SER A 107 0.69 16.54 -0.25
C SER A 107 2.00 17.16 0.27
N HIS A 108 2.20 18.46 0.07
CA HIS A 108 3.41 19.15 0.51
C HIS A 108 3.44 19.34 2.03
N GLU A 109 2.31 19.73 2.64
CA GLU A 109 2.19 19.86 4.09
C GLU A 109 2.44 18.52 4.80
N MET A 110 1.96 17.41 4.22
CA MET A 110 2.23 16.07 4.75
C MET A 110 3.72 15.77 4.78
N LEU A 111 4.48 16.24 3.78
CA LEU A 111 5.94 16.08 3.70
C LEU A 111 6.73 17.18 4.42
N GLY A 112 6.05 18.10 5.11
CA GLY A 112 6.67 19.18 5.89
C GLY A 112 7.24 20.31 5.04
N GLY A 113 6.75 20.50 3.82
CA GLY A 113 7.15 21.57 2.90
C GLY A 113 6.03 22.49 2.49
N ASP A 114 6.36 23.45 1.63
CA ASP A 114 5.43 24.42 1.07
C ASP A 114 4.95 23.98 -0.33
N THR A 115 3.77 24.39 -0.74
CA THR A 115 3.09 24.01 -1.99
C THR A 115 3.83 24.40 -3.28
N ASN A 116 4.87 25.22 -3.21
CA ASN A 116 5.69 25.59 -4.36
C ASN A 116 7.03 24.84 -4.43
N GLN A 117 7.19 23.82 -3.61
CA GLN A 117 8.41 23.03 -3.53
C GLN A 117 8.19 21.65 -4.13
N MET A 118 9.06 21.22 -5.02
CA MET A 118 9.12 19.84 -5.47
C MET A 118 9.83 18.99 -4.43
N ILE A 119 9.12 18.03 -3.83
CA ILE A 119 9.63 17.23 -2.70
C ILE A 119 9.78 15.78 -3.13
N ASN A 120 10.96 15.20 -2.93
CA ASN A 120 11.30 13.81 -3.23
C ASN A 120 11.24 13.43 -4.74
N THR A 121 11.33 14.41 -5.64
CA THR A 121 11.31 14.15 -7.10
C THR A 121 12.69 13.92 -7.71
N MET A 122 13.76 14.38 -7.05
CA MET A 122 15.15 14.16 -7.48
C MET A 122 15.89 13.14 -6.62
N SER A 123 15.54 13.08 -5.34
CA SER A 123 16.10 12.15 -4.37
C SER A 123 15.14 12.02 -3.20
N PHE A 124 15.03 10.81 -2.65
CA PHE A 124 14.18 10.56 -1.48
C PHE A 124 14.84 11.06 -0.19
N LYS A 125 14.13 11.87 0.58
CA LYS A 125 14.58 12.41 1.87
C LYS A 125 13.79 11.90 3.06
N GLY A 126 12.67 11.24 2.79
CA GLY A 126 11.79 10.66 3.80
C GLY A 126 10.32 10.78 3.39
N ALA A 127 9.51 9.88 3.90
CA ALA A 127 8.06 9.87 3.74
C ALA A 127 7.39 10.72 4.82
N SER A 128 6.13 11.08 4.59
CA SER A 128 5.30 11.66 5.65
C SER A 128 4.98 10.64 6.75
N GLU A 129 4.45 11.11 7.86
CA GLU A 129 3.84 10.24 8.86
C GLU A 129 2.65 9.47 8.29
N TRP A 130 2.42 8.28 8.84
CA TRP A 130 1.26 7.47 8.47
C TRP A 130 -0.05 8.11 8.92
N LYS A 131 -1.04 8.12 8.03
CA LYS A 131 -2.44 8.45 8.32
C LYS A 131 -3.27 7.19 8.27
N GLU A 132 -4.04 6.92 9.32
CA GLU A 132 -5.03 5.85 9.29
C GLU A 132 -6.21 6.28 8.41
N LEU A 133 -6.55 5.47 7.41
CA LEU A 133 -7.67 5.67 6.49
C LEU A 133 -8.92 4.91 6.97
N SER A 134 -8.69 3.76 7.58
CA SER A 134 -9.75 2.93 8.15
C SER A 134 -9.16 2.01 9.22
N SER A 135 -9.83 1.94 10.36
CA SER A 135 -9.50 1.02 11.45
C SER A 135 -9.93 -0.43 11.17
N SER A 136 -10.77 -0.65 10.14
CA SER A 136 -11.24 -1.99 9.76
C SER A 136 -11.55 -2.05 8.27
N VAL A 137 -10.89 -2.99 7.57
CA VAL A 137 -11.18 -3.36 6.19
C VAL A 137 -11.18 -4.88 6.05
N GLY A 138 -11.80 -5.41 4.97
CA GLY A 138 -11.79 -6.83 4.68
C GLY A 138 -10.39 -7.35 4.34
N TYR A 139 -10.16 -8.64 4.59
CA TYR A 139 -8.89 -9.31 4.23
C TYR A 139 -8.63 -9.32 2.71
N ASP A 140 -9.68 -9.25 1.91
CA ASP A 140 -9.67 -9.18 0.46
C ASP A 140 -9.54 -7.75 -0.10
N TRP A 141 -9.47 -6.73 0.77
CA TRP A 141 -9.30 -5.35 0.35
C TRP A 141 -8.00 -5.18 -0.44
N THR A 142 -8.08 -4.57 -1.62
CA THR A 142 -6.94 -4.19 -2.47
C THR A 142 -7.11 -2.76 -2.96
N LEU A 143 -6.00 -2.06 -3.21
CA LEU A 143 -6.07 -0.70 -3.75
C LEU A 143 -6.74 -0.69 -5.13
N THR A 144 -6.44 -1.66 -5.98
CA THR A 144 -7.03 -1.76 -7.32
C THR A 144 -8.56 -1.86 -7.28
N GLY A 145 -9.11 -2.64 -6.33
CA GLY A 145 -10.57 -2.78 -6.15
C GLY A 145 -11.24 -1.57 -5.49
N ASN A 146 -10.46 -0.65 -4.89
CA ASN A 146 -10.97 0.47 -4.11
C ASN A 146 -10.39 1.83 -4.54
N VAL A 147 -9.72 1.90 -5.68
CA VAL A 147 -9.08 3.15 -6.15
C VAL A 147 -10.06 4.29 -6.29
N GLY A 148 -11.31 4.01 -6.65
CA GLY A 148 -12.37 5.03 -6.77
C GLY A 148 -12.72 5.75 -5.46
N LYS A 149 -12.25 5.25 -4.31
CA LYS A 149 -12.36 5.94 -3.02
C LYS A 149 -11.31 7.04 -2.85
N PHE A 150 -10.23 7.01 -3.63
CA PHE A 150 -9.21 8.05 -3.64
C PHE A 150 -9.59 9.14 -4.64
N LYS A 151 -9.48 10.38 -4.20
CA LYS A 151 -9.61 11.59 -5.03
C LYS A 151 -8.54 12.57 -4.63
N ILE A 152 -7.91 13.19 -5.62
CA ILE A 152 -6.96 14.27 -5.42
C ILE A 152 -7.56 15.52 -6.03
N VAL A 153 -7.64 16.58 -5.25
CA VAL A 153 -8.16 17.87 -5.67
C VAL A 153 -7.00 18.84 -5.75
N VAL A 154 -6.58 19.16 -6.97
CA VAL A 154 -5.53 20.14 -7.23
C VAL A 154 -6.15 21.51 -7.41
N GLN A 155 -5.64 22.51 -6.70
CA GLN A 155 -6.14 23.87 -6.76
C GLN A 155 -5.24 24.72 -7.66
N GLN A 156 -5.78 25.15 -8.79
CA GLN A 156 -5.10 26.03 -9.74
C GLN A 156 -5.70 27.45 -9.71
N LYS A 157 -4.83 28.46 -9.67
CA LYS A 157 -5.27 29.85 -9.83
C LYS A 157 -5.66 30.12 -11.29
N THR A 158 -6.85 30.70 -11.48
CA THR A 158 -7.34 31.13 -12.80
C THR A 158 -7.54 32.66 -12.78
N GLY A 159 -6.68 33.40 -13.47
CA GLY A 159 -6.66 34.83 -13.43
C GLY A 159 -6.25 35.40 -12.07
N GLU A 160 -6.67 36.68 -11.79
CA GLU A 160 -6.25 37.40 -10.57
C GLU A 160 -6.98 36.91 -9.29
N THR A 161 -8.20 36.45 -9.42
CA THR A 161 -9.08 36.12 -8.27
C THR A 161 -9.77 34.77 -8.36
N GLY A 162 -9.63 34.05 -9.48
CA GLY A 162 -10.27 32.76 -9.69
C GLY A 162 -9.45 31.58 -9.11
N MET A 163 -10.16 30.55 -8.69
CA MET A 163 -9.59 29.25 -8.33
C MET A 163 -10.36 28.17 -9.06
N GLU A 164 -9.68 27.25 -9.67
CA GLU A 164 -10.24 26.04 -10.26
C GLU A 164 -9.77 24.81 -9.48
N ASN A 165 -10.68 23.87 -9.28
CA ASN A 165 -10.36 22.57 -8.69
C ASN A 165 -10.29 21.53 -9.81
N ILE A 166 -9.10 21.00 -10.05
CA ILE A 166 -8.87 19.88 -10.95
C ILE A 166 -8.99 18.62 -10.13
N MET A 167 -9.87 17.72 -10.53
CA MET A 167 -10.09 16.47 -9.81
C MET A 167 -9.37 15.32 -10.50
N ILE A 168 -8.38 14.75 -9.84
CA ILE A 168 -7.67 13.57 -10.30
C ILE A 168 -8.35 12.34 -9.72
N THR A 169 -8.82 11.47 -10.61
CA THR A 169 -9.47 10.20 -10.26
C THR A 169 -8.96 9.10 -11.16
N ALA A 170 -9.18 7.86 -10.76
CA ALA A 170 -8.94 6.73 -11.66
C ALA A 170 -9.73 6.90 -12.96
N PRO A 171 -9.15 6.57 -14.14
CA PRO A 171 -9.82 6.73 -15.41
C PRO A 171 -11.07 5.84 -15.50
N GLU A 172 -12.20 6.42 -15.89
CA GLU A 172 -13.47 5.71 -16.06
C GLU A 172 -13.55 4.95 -17.38
N LYS A 173 -12.67 5.24 -18.34
CA LYS A 173 -12.72 4.69 -19.70
C LYS A 173 -11.34 4.31 -20.20
N THR A 174 -11.27 3.24 -20.99
CA THR A 174 -10.08 2.89 -21.78
C THR A 174 -9.83 3.90 -22.90
N GLY A 175 -8.56 4.13 -23.25
CA GLY A 175 -8.15 5.04 -24.33
C GLY A 175 -7.99 6.49 -23.92
N ILE A 176 -8.09 6.79 -22.63
CA ILE A 176 -7.71 8.08 -22.03
C ILE A 176 -6.38 7.87 -21.30
N ALA A 177 -5.44 8.79 -21.46
CA ALA A 177 -4.19 8.77 -20.70
C ALA A 177 -4.49 8.78 -19.19
N PRO A 178 -3.96 7.85 -18.40
CA PRO A 178 -4.22 7.81 -16.99
C PRO A 178 -3.55 9.02 -16.31
N GLN A 179 -4.27 9.67 -15.41
CA GLN A 179 -3.70 10.66 -14.49
C GLN A 179 -3.33 10.03 -13.13
N MET A 180 -3.68 8.76 -12.94
CA MET A 180 -3.48 8.00 -11.72
C MET A 180 -3.19 6.56 -12.07
N ILE A 181 -2.11 6.01 -11.53
CA ILE A 181 -1.70 4.62 -11.71
C ILE A 181 -1.48 3.94 -10.36
N ILE A 182 -1.71 2.63 -10.33
CA ILE A 182 -1.48 1.79 -9.15
C ILE A 182 -0.37 0.81 -9.45
N LEU A 183 0.54 0.68 -8.52
CA LEU A 183 1.79 -0.06 -8.65
C LEU A 183 2.10 -0.87 -7.39
N PRO A 184 2.99 -1.86 -7.45
CA PRO A 184 3.50 -2.53 -6.26
C PRO A 184 4.17 -1.55 -5.29
N GLY A 185 4.17 -1.88 -3.99
CA GLY A 185 4.66 -1.00 -2.93
C GLY A 185 6.15 -0.67 -2.96
N ASP A 186 6.92 -1.38 -3.75
CA ASP A 186 8.37 -1.17 -3.98
C ASP A 186 8.68 -0.39 -5.26
N TRP A 187 7.65 0.12 -5.95
CA TRP A 187 7.84 0.88 -7.18
C TRP A 187 8.54 2.22 -6.92
N GLN A 188 9.49 2.55 -7.78
CA GLN A 188 10.30 3.76 -7.75
C GLN A 188 9.81 4.73 -8.83
N TRP A 189 9.34 5.92 -8.45
CA TRP A 189 8.84 6.90 -9.42
C TRP A 189 9.95 7.53 -10.24
N PRO A 190 9.68 7.97 -11.47
CA PRO A 190 10.65 8.69 -12.30
C PRO A 190 11.17 9.95 -11.61
N VAL A 191 12.43 10.27 -11.90
CA VAL A 191 13.02 11.56 -11.52
C VAL A 191 12.27 12.67 -12.26
N GLU A 192 12.14 13.82 -11.62
CA GLU A 192 11.51 15.04 -12.14
C GLU A 192 11.78 15.27 -13.63
N ARG A 193 10.72 15.44 -14.42
CA ARG A 193 10.74 15.64 -15.88
C ARG A 193 11.32 14.47 -16.69
N ILE A 194 11.44 13.32 -16.11
CA ILE A 194 11.78 12.09 -16.83
C ILE A 194 10.47 11.36 -17.14
N ASN A 195 10.11 11.32 -18.42
CA ASN A 195 8.90 10.61 -18.85
C ASN A 195 8.96 9.14 -18.42
N ILE A 196 7.82 8.60 -18.00
CA ILE A 196 7.70 7.22 -17.53
C ILE A 196 8.23 6.20 -18.56
N GLU A 197 8.06 6.44 -19.87
CA GLU A 197 8.59 5.56 -20.90
C GLU A 197 10.13 5.57 -20.97
N GLU A 198 10.78 6.64 -20.50
CA GLU A 198 12.22 6.71 -20.37
C GLU A 198 12.73 5.98 -19.12
N ALA A 199 11.99 6.05 -18.03
CA ALA A 199 12.32 5.36 -16.78
C ALA A 199 11.94 3.87 -16.84
N TYR A 200 10.82 3.57 -17.51
CA TYR A 200 10.25 2.24 -17.69
C TYR A 200 9.94 1.99 -19.17
N PRO A 201 10.91 1.50 -19.97
CA PRO A 201 10.76 1.36 -21.44
C PRO A 201 9.63 0.45 -21.92
N GLU A 202 9.12 -0.41 -21.04
CA GLU A 202 8.01 -1.31 -21.34
C GLU A 202 6.63 -0.69 -21.09
N PHE A 203 6.56 0.52 -20.51
CA PHE A 203 5.29 1.21 -20.18
C PHE A 203 4.40 1.40 -21.43
N GLY A 204 4.99 1.78 -22.58
CA GLY A 204 4.25 1.95 -23.83
C GLY A 204 3.56 0.67 -24.31
N LYS A 205 4.09 -0.53 -23.99
CA LYS A 205 3.43 -1.80 -24.30
C LYS A 205 2.17 -2.02 -23.47
N TRP A 206 2.23 -1.65 -22.19
CA TRP A 206 1.05 -1.72 -21.29
C TRP A 206 -0.01 -0.69 -21.67
N SER A 207 0.36 0.56 -21.96
CA SER A 207 -0.58 1.59 -22.38
C SER A 207 -1.31 1.25 -23.68
N GLY A 208 -0.66 0.50 -24.57
CA GLY A 208 -1.26 -0.06 -25.79
C GLY A 208 -2.05 -1.36 -25.59
N ASN A 209 -1.78 -2.09 -24.50
CA ASN A 209 -2.42 -3.36 -24.18
C ASN A 209 -2.40 -3.62 -22.68
N ALA A 210 -3.49 -3.31 -21.99
CA ALA A 210 -3.63 -3.47 -20.53
C ALA A 210 -3.43 -4.91 -20.02
N SER A 211 -3.44 -5.92 -20.89
CA SER A 211 -3.09 -7.30 -20.52
C SER A 211 -1.58 -7.53 -20.41
N PHE A 212 -0.74 -6.59 -20.87
CA PHE A 212 0.69 -6.64 -20.68
C PHE A 212 1.02 -6.20 -19.25
N ILE A 213 1.31 -7.17 -18.39
CA ILE A 213 1.70 -6.95 -16.99
C ILE A 213 3.23 -7.02 -16.86
N GLY A 214 3.80 -6.47 -15.77
CA GLY A 214 5.24 -6.53 -15.51
C GLY A 214 6.06 -5.48 -16.25
N TRP A 215 5.44 -4.46 -16.84
CA TRP A 215 6.15 -3.34 -17.45
C TRP A 215 7.04 -2.59 -16.45
N ASN A 216 6.67 -2.60 -15.19
CA ASN A 216 7.37 -1.99 -14.06
C ASN A 216 8.52 -2.84 -13.51
N ASP A 217 8.70 -4.08 -13.99
CA ASP A 217 9.79 -4.97 -13.56
C ASP A 217 11.15 -4.52 -14.14
N THR A 218 11.13 -3.75 -15.23
CA THR A 218 12.33 -3.29 -15.93
C THR A 218 12.44 -1.78 -15.84
N MET A 219 13.37 -1.28 -15.04
CA MET A 219 13.58 0.15 -14.86
C MET A 219 15.00 0.59 -15.23
N VAL A 220 15.14 1.84 -15.67
CA VAL A 220 16.42 2.51 -15.84
C VAL A 220 16.81 3.17 -14.52
N LYS A 221 17.63 2.50 -13.72
CA LYS A 221 17.98 2.88 -12.32
C LYS A 221 18.42 4.33 -12.12
N THR A 222 19.02 4.96 -13.13
CA THR A 222 19.48 6.35 -13.09
C THR A 222 18.36 7.37 -13.35
N LYS A 223 17.17 6.89 -13.71
CA LYS A 223 16.01 7.70 -14.08
C LYS A 223 14.85 7.57 -13.07
N VAL A 224 15.08 6.90 -11.97
CA VAL A 224 14.08 6.71 -10.90
C VAL A 224 14.61 7.18 -9.55
N VAL A 225 13.71 7.58 -8.68
CA VAL A 225 14.01 7.93 -7.29
C VAL A 225 13.97 6.64 -6.46
N THR A 226 15.09 6.31 -5.84
CA THR A 226 15.19 5.16 -4.91
C THR A 226 14.77 5.57 -3.51
N HIS A 227 13.88 4.82 -2.88
CA HIS A 227 13.37 5.07 -1.54
C HIS A 227 13.45 3.84 -0.63
#